data_b069926cabab8e326ae99241b1f56dc7
#
_entry.id   b069926cabab8e326ae99241b1f56dc7
#
_cell.length_a   1.000
_cell.length_b   1.000
_cell.length_c   1.000
_cell.angle_alpha   90.00
_cell.angle_beta   90.00
_cell.angle_gamma   90.00
#
_symmetry.space_group_name_H-M   'P 1'
#
loop_
_entity.id
_entity.type
_entity.pdbx_description
1 polymer ?
#
loop_
_entity_poly.entity_id
_entity_poly.type
_entity_poly.pdbx_seq_one_letter_code
_entity_poly.pdbx_strand_id
1 'polypeptide(L)'
;HFTGSINPGMSGGPVVNALGEVMGVNVATAGNQIGFLIPLAKIIELLNSQDAQVLKNAQLKPRIQEQLLANQNRLFSLLDNHTWETSELGKAMVPSKITDFISCWGGSNTSDKEALYLSVENRCQLDEQIYLHNGLRTGGLELEFEWLDGKSLGEHRFYNFYSQSITGAGAGNNATKTDVTNFRCQQDKVTNINGVTNKTVLCLRAYKEFEQLYDVLFVAATLDHSQQGLISHY
;
A
#
# COMPACT_ATOMS: atom_id res chain seq x y z
N HIS A 1 -3.48 21.14 -1.84
CA HIS A 1 -2.72 21.63 -3.02
C HIS A 1 -3.09 23.07 -3.34
N PHE A 2 -2.26 23.75 -4.09
CA PHE A 2 -2.52 25.10 -4.59
C PHE A 2 -1.98 25.25 -6.01
N THR A 3 -2.46 26.25 -6.73
CA THR A 3 -1.97 26.59 -8.08
C THR A 3 -0.81 27.57 -7.96
N GLY A 4 0.39 27.12 -8.26
CA GLY A 4 1.60 27.94 -8.23
C GLY A 4 2.83 27.13 -8.60
N SER A 5 3.79 27.78 -9.23
CA SER A 5 5.05 27.11 -9.58
C SER A 5 5.94 26.97 -8.35
N ILE A 6 6.38 25.76 -8.07
CA ILE A 6 7.41 25.46 -7.08
C ILE A 6 8.68 25.09 -7.81
N ASN A 7 9.76 25.81 -7.55
CA ASN A 7 11.09 25.52 -8.09
C ASN A 7 11.95 24.77 -7.05
N PRO A 8 12.98 24.05 -7.49
CA PRO A 8 13.99 23.50 -6.58
C PRO A 8 14.53 24.57 -5.64
N GLY A 9 14.63 24.25 -4.34
CA GLY A 9 15.07 25.17 -3.29
C GLY A 9 13.93 25.90 -2.57
N MET A 10 12.67 25.82 -3.04
CA MET A 10 11.52 26.42 -2.35
C MET A 10 10.90 25.50 -1.28
N SER A 11 11.31 24.24 -1.19
CA SER A 11 10.86 23.31 -0.16
C SER A 11 11.19 23.83 1.24
N GLY A 12 10.22 23.76 2.18
CA GLY A 12 10.35 24.34 3.52
C GLY A 12 10.02 25.84 3.60
N GLY A 13 9.84 26.53 2.47
CA GLY A 13 9.42 27.92 2.44
C GLY A 13 7.92 28.09 2.73
N PRO A 14 7.52 29.22 3.36
CA PRO A 14 6.11 29.49 3.64
C PRO A 14 5.32 29.78 2.37
N VAL A 15 4.07 29.32 2.33
CA VAL A 15 3.07 29.76 1.36
C VAL A 15 2.17 30.77 2.04
N VAL A 16 2.04 31.95 1.46
CA VAL A 16 1.22 33.03 2.00
C VAL A 16 0.04 33.34 1.07
N ASN A 17 -1.07 33.78 1.65
CA ASN A 17 -2.20 34.30 0.89
C ASN A 17 -1.96 35.77 0.48
N ALA A 18 -2.95 36.37 -0.21
CA ALA A 18 -2.89 37.76 -0.66
C ALA A 18 -2.81 38.79 0.50
N LEU A 19 -3.15 38.38 1.73
CA LEU A 19 -3.07 39.20 2.92
C LEU A 19 -1.73 39.05 3.67
N GLY A 20 -0.81 38.19 3.14
CA GLY A 20 0.48 37.91 3.79
C GLY A 20 0.38 36.87 4.91
N GLU A 21 -0.75 36.22 5.12
CA GLU A 21 -0.92 35.20 6.15
C GLU A 21 -0.38 33.86 5.67
N VAL A 22 0.34 33.14 6.55
CA VAL A 22 0.90 31.81 6.25
C VAL A 22 -0.22 30.77 6.18
N MET A 23 -0.33 30.11 5.05
CA MET A 23 -1.30 29.03 4.80
C MET A 23 -0.70 27.64 5.04
N GLY A 24 0.62 27.55 4.92
CA GLY A 24 1.35 26.30 5.09
C GLY A 24 2.79 26.41 4.60
N VAL A 25 3.45 25.24 4.46
CA VAL A 25 4.85 25.10 4.02
C VAL A 25 4.93 24.25 2.79
N ASN A 26 5.68 24.72 1.78
CA ASN A 26 5.93 23.98 0.53
C ASN A 26 6.65 22.65 0.77
N VAL A 27 6.16 21.57 0.16
CA VAL A 27 6.80 20.23 0.30
C VAL A 27 7.06 19.54 -1.03
N ALA A 28 6.18 19.69 -2.02
CA ALA A 28 6.27 18.95 -3.27
C ALA A 28 5.56 19.68 -4.42
N THR A 29 5.83 19.24 -5.64
CA THR A 29 5.13 19.67 -6.86
C THR A 29 4.75 18.45 -7.70
N ALA A 30 3.61 18.53 -8.39
CA ALA A 30 3.20 17.55 -9.39
C ALA A 30 2.98 18.25 -10.74
N GLY A 31 4.06 18.34 -11.52
CA GLY A 31 4.03 18.99 -12.82
C GLY A 31 3.84 20.51 -12.78
N ASN A 32 3.38 21.10 -13.90
CA ASN A 32 3.24 22.54 -14.04
C ASN A 32 2.12 23.10 -13.15
N GLN A 33 2.45 24.05 -12.30
CA GLN A 33 1.51 24.85 -11.50
C GLN A 33 0.68 24.08 -10.44
N ILE A 34 1.07 22.86 -10.06
CA ILE A 34 0.45 22.15 -8.95
C ILE A 34 1.45 22.03 -7.83
N GLY A 35 1.22 22.77 -6.75
CA GLY A 35 2.01 22.73 -5.53
C GLY A 35 1.29 22.03 -4.39
N PHE A 36 2.06 21.31 -3.58
CA PHE A 36 1.58 20.72 -2.33
C PHE A 36 2.20 21.45 -1.15
N LEU A 37 1.38 21.66 -0.14
CA LEU A 37 1.80 22.26 1.12
C LEU A 37 1.34 21.43 2.31
N ILE A 38 2.12 21.47 3.39
CA ILE A 38 1.66 21.05 4.71
C ILE A 38 0.82 22.19 5.25
N PRO A 39 -0.46 21.99 5.62
CA PRO A 39 -1.34 23.03 6.15
C PRO A 39 -0.80 23.63 7.45
N LEU A 40 -1.04 24.92 7.67
CA LEU A 40 -0.62 25.64 8.88
C LEU A 40 -1.05 24.94 10.18
N ALA A 41 -2.24 24.35 10.21
CA ALA A 41 -2.74 23.62 11.37
C ALA A 41 -1.78 22.51 11.83
N LYS A 42 -1.19 21.75 10.89
CA LYS A 42 -0.22 20.69 11.19
C LYS A 42 1.11 21.24 11.70
N ILE A 43 1.49 22.42 11.23
CA ILE A 43 2.70 23.11 11.71
C ILE A 43 2.49 23.59 13.15
N ILE A 44 1.31 24.17 13.45
CA ILE A 44 0.95 24.60 14.81
C ILE A 44 0.89 23.40 15.75
N GLU A 45 0.28 22.27 15.31
CA GLU A 45 0.25 21.03 16.07
C GLU A 45 1.67 20.55 16.41
N LEU A 46 2.58 20.55 15.43
CA LEU A 46 3.98 20.19 15.64
C LEU A 46 4.67 21.15 16.61
N LEU A 47 4.49 22.45 16.47
CA LEU A 47 5.09 23.45 17.36
C LEU A 47 4.58 23.34 18.80
N ASN A 48 3.30 23.05 18.98
CA ASN A 48 2.68 22.86 20.29
C ASN A 48 3.04 21.52 20.94
N SER A 49 3.40 20.51 20.14
CA SER A 49 3.84 19.20 20.64
C SER A 49 5.30 19.17 21.09
N GLN A 50 6.03 20.27 20.92
CA GLN A 50 7.44 20.31 21.26
C GLN A 50 7.67 20.41 22.77
N ASP A 51 8.20 19.34 23.34
CA ASP A 51 9.23 19.49 24.35
C ASP A 51 10.41 20.21 23.69
N ALA A 52 10.77 21.38 24.16
CA ALA A 52 11.80 22.27 23.57
C ALA A 52 13.23 21.69 23.60
N GLN A 53 13.37 20.36 23.66
CA GLN A 53 14.64 19.67 23.67
C GLN A 53 15.03 19.22 22.26
N VAL A 54 16.16 19.71 21.79
CA VAL A 54 16.81 19.16 20.59
C VAL A 54 17.16 17.70 20.87
N LEU A 55 16.44 16.78 20.24
CA LEU A 55 16.70 15.35 20.37
C LEU A 55 18.09 15.01 19.80
N LYS A 56 18.89 14.29 20.57
CA LYS A 56 20.15 13.69 20.07
C LYS A 56 19.82 12.53 19.12
N ASN A 57 20.73 12.23 18.19
CA ASN A 57 20.53 11.12 17.23
C ASN A 57 20.12 9.80 17.87
N ALA A 58 20.66 9.48 19.06
CA ALA A 58 20.31 8.27 19.82
C ALA A 58 18.85 8.25 20.31
N GLN A 59 18.19 9.39 20.40
CA GLN A 59 16.81 9.52 20.87
C GLN A 59 15.80 9.56 19.68
N LEU A 60 16.27 9.87 18.48
CA LEU A 60 15.43 10.00 17.29
C LEU A 60 14.84 8.66 16.86
N LYS A 61 15.65 7.59 16.77
CA LYS A 61 15.18 6.27 16.32
C LYS A 61 14.09 5.68 17.20
N PRO A 62 14.22 5.62 18.54
CA PRO A 62 13.13 5.17 19.40
C PRO A 62 11.86 6.00 19.24
N ARG A 63 11.98 7.32 19.08
CA ARG A 63 10.82 8.19 18.90
C ARG A 63 10.13 7.97 17.56
N ILE A 64 10.89 7.79 16.48
CA ILE A 64 10.35 7.44 15.15
C ILE A 64 9.61 6.10 15.25
N GLN A 65 10.19 5.10 15.87
CA GLN A 65 9.57 3.78 16.08
C GLN A 65 8.24 3.90 16.83
N GLU A 66 8.21 4.63 17.92
CA GLU A 66 6.98 4.89 18.70
C GLU A 66 5.88 5.53 17.84
N GLN A 67 6.24 6.54 17.03
CA GLN A 67 5.30 7.21 16.12
C GLN A 67 4.78 6.27 15.03
N LEU A 68 5.65 5.43 14.45
CA LEU A 68 5.26 4.44 13.44
C LEU A 68 4.30 3.40 14.01
N LEU A 69 4.59 2.87 15.20
CA LEU A 69 3.70 1.92 15.88
C LEU A 69 2.35 2.55 16.25
N ALA A 70 2.36 3.79 16.75
CA ALA A 70 1.14 4.51 17.06
C ALA A 70 0.27 4.75 15.80
N ASN A 71 0.89 5.13 14.69
CA ASN A 71 0.19 5.29 13.41
C ASN A 71 -0.38 3.96 12.90
N GLN A 72 0.38 2.88 12.96
CA GLN A 72 -0.07 1.54 12.58
C GLN A 72 -1.28 1.11 13.42
N ASN A 73 -1.22 1.25 14.74
CA ASN A 73 -2.33 0.91 15.63
C ASN A 73 -3.59 1.73 15.32
N ARG A 74 -3.42 3.02 15.01
CA ARG A 74 -4.52 3.89 14.59
C ARG A 74 -5.16 3.38 13.29
N LEU A 75 -4.36 3.04 12.29
CA LEU A 75 -4.85 2.54 11.00
C LEU A 75 -5.58 1.20 11.16
N PHE A 76 -5.02 0.26 11.90
CA PHE A 76 -5.67 -1.02 12.13
C PHE A 76 -6.98 -0.88 12.91
N SER A 77 -7.02 -0.01 13.93
CA SER A 77 -8.26 0.28 14.64
C SER A 77 -9.36 0.86 13.73
N LEU A 78 -8.98 1.70 12.76
CA LEU A 78 -9.92 2.22 11.77
C LEU A 78 -10.42 1.13 10.81
N LEU A 79 -9.55 0.23 10.38
CA LEU A 79 -9.90 -0.89 9.50
C LEU A 79 -10.82 -1.89 10.19
N ASP A 80 -10.54 -2.23 11.45
CA ASP A 80 -11.33 -3.19 12.24
C ASP A 80 -12.73 -2.68 12.57
N ASN A 81 -12.89 -1.37 12.72
CA ASN A 81 -14.17 -0.74 13.06
C ASN A 81 -15.03 -0.37 11.83
N HIS A 82 -14.54 -0.57 10.61
CA HIS A 82 -15.29 -0.30 9.39
C HIS A 82 -15.93 -1.56 8.82
N THR A 83 -17.16 -1.43 8.32
CA THR A 83 -17.78 -2.47 7.48
C THR A 83 -17.31 -2.27 6.05
N TRP A 84 -16.61 -3.24 5.52
CA TRP A 84 -16.11 -3.19 4.15
C TRP A 84 -17.22 -3.49 3.17
N GLU A 85 -17.38 -2.65 2.17
CA GLU A 85 -18.25 -2.93 1.03
C GLU A 85 -17.55 -3.92 0.10
N THR A 86 -18.32 -4.80 -0.52
CA THR A 86 -17.81 -5.81 -1.46
C THR A 86 -18.50 -5.69 -2.80
N SER A 87 -17.81 -6.08 -3.86
CA SER A 87 -18.35 -6.20 -5.21
C SER A 87 -17.94 -7.51 -5.87
N GLU A 88 -18.65 -7.89 -6.92
CA GLU A 88 -18.28 -9.05 -7.72
C GLU A 88 -17.03 -8.77 -8.54
N LEU A 89 -16.09 -9.71 -8.49
CA LEU A 89 -14.92 -9.78 -9.36
C LEU A 89 -14.85 -11.18 -9.98
N GLY A 90 -15.28 -11.31 -11.22
CA GLY A 90 -15.47 -12.62 -11.85
C GLY A 90 -16.53 -13.45 -11.11
N LYS A 91 -16.13 -14.49 -10.39
CA LYS A 91 -17.01 -15.33 -9.57
C LYS A 91 -16.76 -15.16 -8.06
N ALA A 92 -15.95 -14.21 -7.68
CA ALA A 92 -15.60 -13.95 -6.29
C ALA A 92 -16.21 -12.64 -5.80
N MET A 93 -16.45 -12.53 -4.50
CA MET A 93 -16.76 -11.28 -3.82
C MET A 93 -15.47 -10.75 -3.20
N VAL A 94 -15.09 -9.54 -3.55
CA VAL A 94 -13.87 -8.88 -3.05
C VAL A 94 -14.20 -7.51 -2.46
N PRO A 95 -13.38 -6.98 -1.53
CA PRO A 95 -13.54 -5.62 -1.05
C PRO A 95 -13.52 -4.60 -2.20
N SER A 96 -14.47 -3.68 -2.22
CA SER A 96 -14.58 -2.61 -3.22
C SER A 96 -14.51 -1.21 -2.61
N LYS A 97 -14.86 -1.08 -1.34
CA LYS A 97 -14.65 0.11 -0.53
C LYS A 97 -14.32 -0.33 0.90
N ILE A 98 -13.21 0.15 1.41
CA ILE A 98 -12.70 -0.21 2.75
C ILE A 98 -12.94 0.94 3.71
N THR A 99 -12.42 2.11 3.39
CA THR A 99 -12.59 3.36 4.14
C THR A 99 -12.47 4.54 3.18
N ASP A 100 -12.76 5.76 3.65
CA ASP A 100 -12.65 6.96 2.81
C ASP A 100 -11.18 7.39 2.53
N PHE A 101 -10.21 6.86 3.28
CA PHE A 101 -8.79 7.15 3.09
C PHE A 101 -8.02 6.05 2.34
N ILE A 102 -8.70 4.98 1.93
CA ILE A 102 -8.17 3.93 1.06
C ILE A 102 -8.90 4.00 -0.26
N SER A 103 -8.18 4.38 -1.31
CA SER A 103 -8.72 4.47 -2.66
C SER A 103 -8.75 3.08 -3.30
N CYS A 104 -9.89 2.71 -3.88
CA CYS A 104 -10.03 1.46 -4.64
C CYS A 104 -10.33 1.78 -6.11
N TRP A 105 -9.74 1.02 -7.02
CA TRP A 105 -10.00 1.10 -8.46
C TRP A 105 -9.89 -0.27 -9.10
N GLY A 106 -10.55 -0.44 -10.24
CA GLY A 106 -10.55 -1.68 -11.01
C GLY A 106 -9.94 -1.52 -12.38
N GLY A 107 -9.52 -2.64 -12.94
CA GLY A 107 -9.01 -2.74 -14.30
C GLY A 107 -9.40 -4.06 -14.96
N SER A 108 -9.26 -4.13 -16.28
CA SER A 108 -9.43 -5.38 -17.02
C SER A 108 -8.72 -5.32 -18.37
N ASN A 109 -8.43 -6.49 -18.93
CA ASN A 109 -7.90 -6.62 -20.29
C ASN A 109 -9.00 -6.87 -21.34
N THR A 110 -10.26 -6.60 -21.04
CA THR A 110 -11.41 -6.86 -21.95
C THR A 110 -11.35 -6.09 -23.29
N SER A 111 -10.59 -4.99 -23.34
CA SER A 111 -10.37 -4.22 -24.58
C SER A 111 -9.37 -4.89 -25.54
N ASP A 112 -8.55 -5.81 -25.06
CA ASP A 112 -7.57 -6.53 -25.85
C ASP A 112 -8.25 -7.76 -26.53
N LYS A 113 -8.51 -7.64 -27.82
CA LYS A 113 -9.16 -8.71 -28.61
C LYS A 113 -8.26 -9.92 -28.86
N GLU A 114 -6.96 -9.77 -28.70
CA GLU A 114 -5.96 -10.83 -28.86
C GLU A 114 -5.63 -11.52 -27.53
N ALA A 115 -6.24 -11.09 -26.43
CA ALA A 115 -6.01 -11.66 -25.11
C ALA A 115 -6.43 -13.15 -25.08
N LEU A 116 -5.51 -14.00 -24.68
CA LEU A 116 -5.74 -15.45 -24.56
C LEU A 116 -6.45 -15.82 -23.24
N TYR A 117 -6.59 -14.88 -22.32
CA TYR A 117 -7.28 -15.03 -21.05
C TYR A 117 -7.94 -13.71 -20.67
N LEU A 118 -8.98 -13.80 -19.87
CA LEU A 118 -9.57 -12.63 -19.23
C LEU A 118 -8.90 -12.38 -17.87
N SER A 119 -8.46 -11.16 -17.62
CA SER A 119 -8.06 -10.67 -16.32
C SER A 119 -8.94 -9.50 -15.93
N VAL A 120 -9.46 -9.55 -14.71
CA VAL A 120 -10.19 -8.45 -14.07
C VAL A 120 -9.56 -8.24 -12.70
N GLU A 121 -9.16 -7.02 -12.41
CA GLU A 121 -8.49 -6.67 -11.16
C GLU A 121 -9.26 -5.64 -10.36
N ASN A 122 -9.11 -5.70 -9.05
CA ASN A 122 -9.48 -4.65 -8.12
C ASN A 122 -8.34 -4.44 -7.14
N ARG A 123 -7.90 -3.19 -7.02
CA ARG A 123 -6.80 -2.78 -6.16
C ARG A 123 -7.27 -1.69 -5.22
N CYS A 124 -6.98 -1.84 -3.94
CA CYS A 124 -7.24 -0.84 -2.91
C CYS A 124 -5.90 -0.46 -2.26
N GLN A 125 -5.60 0.82 -2.18
CA GLN A 125 -4.31 1.30 -1.68
C GLN A 125 -4.50 2.48 -0.74
N LEU A 126 -3.71 2.50 0.34
CA LEU A 126 -3.53 3.68 1.18
C LEU A 126 -2.59 4.65 0.47
N ASP A 127 -3.07 5.85 0.19
CA ASP A 127 -2.29 6.88 -0.52
C ASP A 127 -1.18 7.50 0.34
N GLU A 128 -1.25 7.38 1.66
CA GLU A 128 -0.23 7.89 2.58
C GLU A 128 1.02 7.00 2.58
N GLN A 129 2.18 7.63 2.45
CA GLN A 129 3.48 6.96 2.52
C GLN A 129 4.40 7.71 3.47
N ILE A 130 5.08 6.97 4.33
CA ILE A 130 6.05 7.51 5.28
C ILE A 130 7.44 7.22 4.76
N TYR A 131 8.24 8.27 4.51
CA TYR A 131 9.62 8.14 4.10
C TYR A 131 10.54 8.14 5.31
N LEU A 132 11.24 7.03 5.52
CA LEU A 132 12.28 6.91 6.57
C LEU A 132 13.60 7.51 6.09
N HIS A 133 13.92 7.36 4.80
CA HIS A 133 14.98 8.07 4.08
C HIS A 133 14.70 8.01 2.56
N ASN A 134 15.57 8.59 1.74
CA ASN A 134 15.35 8.78 0.28
C ASN A 134 15.03 7.52 -0.54
N GLY A 135 15.26 6.33 -0.04
CA GLY A 135 14.98 5.07 -0.75
C GLY A 135 13.98 4.17 -0.04
N LEU A 136 13.65 4.47 1.22
CA LEU A 136 12.84 3.60 2.05
C LEU A 136 11.50 4.23 2.42
N ARG A 137 10.43 3.58 2.01
CA ARG A 137 9.05 3.93 2.37
C ARG A 137 8.47 2.86 3.28
N THR A 138 7.58 3.26 4.17
CA THR A 138 6.80 2.39 5.05
C THR A 138 5.39 2.94 5.24
N GLY A 139 4.55 2.22 5.97
CA GLY A 139 3.18 2.62 6.28
C GLY A 139 2.20 2.48 5.12
N GLY A 140 2.63 1.92 3.98
CA GLY A 140 1.74 1.57 2.89
C GLY A 140 0.88 0.36 3.24
N LEU A 141 -0.34 0.34 2.73
CA LEU A 141 -1.24 -0.81 2.73
C LEU A 141 -1.80 -0.95 1.32
N GLU A 142 -1.67 -2.13 0.77
CA GLU A 142 -2.21 -2.48 -0.55
C GLU A 142 -2.95 -3.81 -0.47
N LEU A 143 -4.13 -3.87 -1.08
CA LEU A 143 -4.92 -5.07 -1.27
C LEU A 143 -5.22 -5.18 -2.76
N GLU A 144 -4.77 -6.23 -3.38
CA GLU A 144 -4.97 -6.49 -4.81
C GLU A 144 -5.69 -7.83 -4.99
N PHE A 145 -6.70 -7.82 -5.83
CA PHE A 145 -7.49 -8.99 -6.18
C PHE A 145 -7.53 -9.12 -7.69
N GLU A 146 -7.11 -10.24 -8.22
CA GLU A 146 -7.13 -10.51 -9.65
C GLU A 146 -7.91 -11.80 -9.93
N TRP A 147 -8.99 -11.68 -10.69
CA TRP A 147 -9.71 -12.81 -11.23
C TRP A 147 -9.20 -13.14 -12.63
N LEU A 148 -8.81 -14.38 -12.83
CA LEU A 148 -8.32 -14.92 -14.08
C LEU A 148 -9.28 -15.95 -14.65
N ASP A 149 -9.62 -15.85 -15.94
CA ASP A 149 -10.34 -16.86 -16.72
C ASP A 149 -9.54 -17.19 -17.97
N GLY A 150 -8.96 -18.37 -17.99
CA GLY A 150 -8.10 -18.89 -19.04
C GLY A 150 -8.72 -20.03 -19.84
N LYS A 151 -10.04 -20.08 -20.00
CA LYS A 151 -10.71 -21.15 -20.78
C LYS A 151 -10.13 -21.34 -22.17
N SER A 152 -9.69 -20.27 -22.82
CA SER A 152 -9.07 -20.32 -24.16
C SER A 152 -7.63 -20.84 -24.13
N LEU A 153 -6.96 -20.88 -22.98
CA LEU A 153 -5.59 -21.37 -22.85
C LEU A 153 -5.49 -22.90 -22.75
N GLY A 154 -6.54 -23.55 -22.24
CA GLY A 154 -6.50 -24.95 -21.80
C GLY A 154 -5.78 -25.09 -20.44
N GLU A 155 -6.03 -26.19 -19.76
CA GLU A 155 -5.64 -26.40 -18.35
C GLU A 155 -4.14 -26.23 -18.08
N HIS A 156 -3.28 -26.91 -18.82
CA HIS A 156 -1.84 -26.88 -18.58
C HIS A 156 -1.22 -25.49 -18.76
N ARG A 157 -1.65 -24.73 -19.77
CA ARG A 157 -1.16 -23.38 -19.99
C ARG A 157 -1.68 -22.43 -18.91
N PHE A 158 -2.94 -22.61 -18.52
CA PHE A 158 -3.53 -21.82 -17.44
C PHE A 158 -2.78 -22.03 -16.12
N TYR A 159 -2.50 -23.27 -15.72
CA TYR A 159 -1.78 -23.55 -14.48
C TYR A 159 -0.36 -22.96 -14.48
N ASN A 160 0.36 -23.02 -15.58
CA ASN A 160 1.67 -22.40 -15.70
C ASN A 160 1.59 -20.89 -15.53
N PHE A 161 0.66 -20.25 -16.21
CA PHE A 161 0.41 -18.81 -16.12
C PHE A 161 0.00 -18.41 -14.69
N TYR A 162 -0.99 -19.09 -14.12
CA TYR A 162 -1.50 -18.85 -12.77
C TYR A 162 -0.40 -19.01 -11.69
N SER A 163 0.44 -20.02 -11.83
CA SER A 163 1.59 -20.20 -10.93
C SER A 163 2.62 -19.08 -11.02
N GLN A 164 2.87 -18.56 -12.23
CA GLN A 164 3.80 -17.45 -12.44
C GLN A 164 3.28 -16.13 -11.82
N SER A 165 1.99 -15.86 -11.90
CA SER A 165 1.37 -14.68 -11.30
C SER A 165 1.57 -14.62 -9.78
N ILE A 166 1.59 -15.79 -9.10
CA ILE A 166 1.84 -15.88 -7.66
C ILE A 166 3.31 -15.64 -7.30
N THR A 167 4.24 -16.13 -8.14
CA THR A 167 5.69 -16.09 -7.83
C THR A 167 6.30 -14.71 -8.01
N GLY A 168 5.63 -13.80 -8.72
CA GLY A 168 6.07 -12.42 -8.95
C GLY A 168 5.73 -11.43 -7.83
N ALA A 169 4.95 -11.86 -6.83
CA ALA A 169 4.54 -11.00 -5.74
C ALA A 169 5.72 -10.52 -4.90
N GLY A 170 5.77 -9.22 -4.59
CA GLY A 170 6.84 -8.63 -3.79
C GLY A 170 6.43 -7.31 -3.15
N ALA A 171 7.08 -6.93 -2.05
CA ALA A 171 6.85 -5.66 -1.40
C ALA A 171 7.44 -4.50 -2.21
N GLY A 172 6.61 -3.50 -2.53
CA GLY A 172 6.95 -2.35 -3.38
C GLY A 172 7.55 -1.14 -2.64
N ASN A 173 8.30 -1.31 -1.52
CA ASN A 173 8.77 -0.18 -0.70
C ASN A 173 10.22 0.26 -0.95
N ASN A 174 10.87 -0.22 -1.99
CA ASN A 174 12.25 0.08 -2.37
C ASN A 174 13.31 -0.21 -1.28
N ALA A 175 12.98 -1.01 -0.27
CA ALA A 175 13.91 -1.37 0.80
C ALA A 175 15.12 -2.15 0.27
N THR A 176 16.30 -1.79 0.75
CA THR A 176 17.56 -2.46 0.42
C THR A 176 17.94 -3.49 1.48
N LYS A 177 18.98 -4.28 1.20
CA LYS A 177 19.53 -5.24 2.18
C LYS A 177 20.11 -4.56 3.42
N THR A 178 20.38 -3.26 3.39
CA THR A 178 20.80 -2.50 4.58
C THR A 178 19.66 -2.16 5.49
N ASP A 179 18.46 -1.97 4.93
CA ASP A 179 17.28 -1.51 5.65
C ASP A 179 16.51 -2.66 6.32
N VAL A 180 16.38 -3.78 5.59
CA VAL A 180 15.54 -4.92 6.00
C VAL A 180 16.28 -6.26 5.94
N THR A 181 15.71 -7.26 6.60
CA THR A 181 16.13 -8.66 6.46
C THR A 181 15.57 -9.26 5.17
N ASN A 182 16.01 -10.46 4.81
CA ASN A 182 15.33 -11.23 3.77
C ASN A 182 13.95 -11.67 4.26
N PHE A 183 13.00 -11.80 3.34
CA PHE A 183 11.72 -12.41 3.65
C PHE A 183 11.87 -13.84 4.17
N ARG A 184 11.10 -14.15 5.20
CA ARG A 184 10.85 -15.52 5.66
C ARG A 184 9.41 -15.84 5.38
N CYS A 185 9.18 -16.87 4.57
CA CYS A 185 7.85 -17.23 4.09
C CYS A 185 7.43 -18.58 4.62
N GLN A 186 6.15 -18.68 4.96
CA GLN A 186 5.46 -19.92 5.26
C GLN A 186 4.35 -20.13 4.23
N GLN A 187 4.23 -21.35 3.75
CA GLN A 187 3.16 -21.73 2.81
C GLN A 187 2.21 -22.69 3.49
N ASP A 188 0.92 -22.56 3.17
CA ASP A 188 -0.11 -23.44 3.67
C ASP A 188 -1.23 -23.62 2.65
N LYS A 189 -2.11 -24.60 2.92
CA LYS A 189 -3.34 -24.83 2.20
C LYS A 189 -4.52 -24.63 3.15
N VAL A 190 -5.31 -23.58 2.90
CA VAL A 190 -6.40 -23.17 3.77
C VAL A 190 -7.73 -23.26 3.04
N THR A 191 -8.71 -23.92 3.65
CA THR A 191 -10.10 -23.95 3.15
C THR A 191 -10.93 -22.98 3.97
N ASN A 192 -11.58 -22.03 3.29
CA ASN A 192 -12.44 -21.06 3.95
C ASN A 192 -13.80 -21.66 4.34
N ILE A 193 -14.63 -20.89 5.06
CA ILE A 193 -15.93 -21.31 5.54
C ILE A 193 -16.91 -21.72 4.40
N ASN A 194 -16.69 -21.20 3.20
CA ASN A 194 -17.51 -21.52 2.01
C ASN A 194 -16.97 -22.73 1.23
N GLY A 195 -15.97 -23.45 1.77
CA GLY A 195 -15.38 -24.62 1.14
C GLY A 195 -14.38 -24.32 0.03
N VAL A 196 -14.03 -23.04 -0.21
CA VAL A 196 -13.02 -22.68 -1.22
C VAL A 196 -11.63 -22.90 -0.64
N THR A 197 -10.85 -23.73 -1.31
CA THR A 197 -9.47 -24.02 -0.93
C THR A 197 -8.51 -23.06 -1.60
N ASN A 198 -7.59 -22.52 -0.81
CA ASN A 198 -6.55 -21.60 -1.28
C ASN A 198 -5.17 -22.12 -0.91
N LYS A 199 -4.21 -21.96 -1.80
CA LYS A 199 -2.81 -21.94 -1.45
C LYS A 199 -2.48 -20.56 -0.91
N THR A 200 -1.88 -20.51 0.27
CA THR A 200 -1.50 -19.25 0.92
C THR A 200 0.01 -19.19 1.14
N VAL A 201 0.56 -18.00 1.05
CA VAL A 201 1.96 -17.70 1.36
C VAL A 201 1.97 -16.46 2.23
N LEU A 202 2.47 -16.58 3.46
CA LEU A 202 2.71 -15.46 4.37
C LEU A 202 4.22 -15.24 4.49
N CYS A 203 4.65 -14.05 4.14
CA CYS A 203 6.06 -13.64 4.20
C CYS A 203 6.23 -12.45 5.14
N LEU A 204 7.26 -12.49 5.97
CA LEU A 204 7.64 -11.41 6.88
C LEU A 204 9.11 -11.07 6.68
N ARG A 205 9.44 -9.77 6.73
CA ARG A 205 10.82 -9.30 6.88
C ARG A 205 10.89 -8.17 7.90
N ALA A 206 11.94 -8.17 8.72
CA ALA A 206 12.12 -7.18 9.77
C ALA A 206 12.90 -5.96 9.26
N TYR A 207 12.57 -4.78 9.76
CA TYR A 207 13.41 -3.59 9.65
C TYR A 207 14.61 -3.73 10.59
N LYS A 208 15.82 -3.44 10.10
CA LYS A 208 17.05 -3.61 10.91
C LYS A 208 17.28 -2.51 11.92
N GLU A 209 16.78 -1.32 11.63
CA GLU A 209 16.95 -0.15 12.49
C GLU A 209 15.78 0.10 13.45
N PHE A 210 14.65 -0.58 13.25
CA PHE A 210 13.43 -0.41 14.03
C PHE A 210 12.93 -1.77 14.53
N GLU A 211 13.06 -1.99 15.82
CA GLU A 211 12.50 -3.20 16.45
C GLU A 211 10.96 -3.21 16.32
N GLN A 212 10.37 -4.40 16.20
CA GLN A 212 8.93 -4.61 16.10
C GLN A 212 8.25 -4.04 14.81
N LEU A 213 9.02 -3.54 13.84
CA LEU A 213 8.50 -3.16 12.53
C LEU A 213 8.84 -4.24 11.50
N TYR A 214 7.84 -4.58 10.71
CA TYR A 214 7.90 -5.63 9.70
C TYR A 214 7.18 -5.21 8.44
N ASP A 215 7.70 -5.63 7.28
CA ASP A 215 6.88 -5.74 6.08
C ASP A 215 6.21 -7.10 6.09
N VAL A 216 4.93 -7.10 5.77
CA VAL A 216 4.10 -8.30 5.63
C VAL A 216 3.69 -8.41 4.17
N LEU A 217 3.84 -9.59 3.59
CA LEU A 217 3.29 -9.94 2.29
C LEU A 217 2.46 -11.20 2.47
N PHE A 218 1.19 -11.12 2.15
CA PHE A 218 0.30 -12.27 2.12
C PHE A 218 -0.23 -12.46 0.71
N VAL A 219 -0.12 -13.67 0.19
CA VAL A 219 -0.64 -14.06 -1.11
C VAL A 219 -1.56 -15.25 -0.93
N ALA A 220 -2.73 -15.20 -1.53
CA ALA A 220 -3.64 -16.33 -1.59
C ALA A 220 -4.06 -16.59 -3.03
N ALA A 221 -4.15 -17.85 -3.41
CA ALA A 221 -4.60 -18.27 -4.73
C ALA A 221 -5.58 -19.43 -4.61
N THR A 222 -6.77 -19.29 -5.22
CA THR A 222 -7.79 -20.34 -5.19
C THR A 222 -7.29 -21.58 -5.92
N LEU A 223 -7.61 -22.73 -5.36
CA LEU A 223 -7.36 -24.06 -5.95
C LEU A 223 -8.68 -24.65 -6.45
N ASP A 224 -8.60 -25.81 -7.10
CA ASP A 224 -9.75 -26.65 -7.49
C ASP A 224 -10.62 -26.08 -8.65
N HIS A 225 -10.10 -25.07 -9.38
CA HIS A 225 -10.71 -24.58 -10.63
C HIS A 225 -9.75 -24.77 -11.80
N SER A 226 -10.12 -25.57 -12.78
CA SER A 226 -9.20 -26.01 -13.84
C SER A 226 -8.73 -24.90 -14.78
N GLN A 227 -9.46 -23.80 -14.91
CA GLN A 227 -9.17 -22.72 -15.86
C GLN A 227 -9.56 -21.33 -15.36
N GLN A 228 -9.89 -21.21 -14.10
CA GLN A 228 -10.26 -19.95 -13.46
C GLN A 228 -9.64 -19.86 -12.08
N GLY A 229 -9.41 -18.67 -11.58
CA GLY A 229 -8.91 -18.50 -10.22
C GLY A 229 -8.90 -17.04 -9.78
N LEU A 230 -8.92 -16.87 -8.47
CA LEU A 230 -8.69 -15.60 -7.80
C LEU A 230 -7.31 -15.62 -7.16
N ILE A 231 -6.52 -14.60 -7.41
CA ILE A 231 -5.28 -14.30 -6.69
C ILE A 231 -5.52 -13.08 -5.84
N SER A 232 -5.08 -13.11 -4.60
CA SER A 232 -5.15 -11.98 -3.66
C SER A 232 -3.76 -11.69 -3.12
N HIS A 233 -3.36 -10.41 -3.16
CA HIS A 233 -2.13 -9.89 -2.56
C HIS A 233 -2.49 -8.86 -1.48
N TYR A 234 -1.74 -8.90 -0.37
CA TYR A 234 -1.90 -7.96 0.75
C TYR A 234 -0.53 -7.53 1.25
#